data_0a305f00005079ee3e1d518a06dfb32d
#
_entry.id   0a305f00005079ee3e1d518a06dfb32d
#
_cell.length_a   1.000
_cell.length_b   1.000
_cell.length_c   1.000
_cell.angle_alpha   90.00
_cell.angle_beta   90.00
_cell.angle_gamma   90.00
#
_symmetry.space_group_name_H-M   'P 1'
#
loop_
_entity.id
_entity.type
_entity.pdbx_description
1 polymer ?
#
loop_
_entity_poly.entity_id
_entity_poly.type
_entity_poly.pdbx_seq_one_letter_code
_entity_poly.pdbx_strand_id
1 'polypeptide(L)'
;VIIVGAGPAGIMTSYELYLKNPDLKVLLVDKGHDVMYRHCPIKDKKIKSCPQIKEHEPGCLPACSITSGFGGAGAYSDGKFNITSEFGGWLTDYLDNQEVEEVIQYVDELYLKHGATHEITDPTTDKIKDIERRGYAVGLKLLRAKVRHLGTEENLRIMTEMSNELKEHIDMAFKTAVKDIIVENNRVQGIVLENGEEIKASYVVLAPGRDGSTWLTKVLKNQGLDLYNNQVDIGVRVETNNIVMDEINKNLYEGKFVYNASVGTKVRTFCSNPSGHVVVENHSGTM
;
A
#
# COMPACT_ATOMS: atom_id res chain seq x y z
N VAL A 1 -15.31 -13.37 11.47
CA VAL A 1 -14.33 -12.27 11.48
C VAL A 1 -14.78 -11.18 10.51
N ILE A 2 -14.66 -9.92 10.92
CA ILE A 2 -14.82 -8.78 9.99
C ILE A 2 -13.46 -8.12 9.80
N ILE A 3 -13.12 -7.81 8.54
CA ILE A 3 -11.91 -7.09 8.17
C ILE A 3 -12.34 -5.75 7.56
N VAL A 4 -11.92 -4.63 8.15
CA VAL A 4 -12.24 -3.28 7.69
C VAL A 4 -11.06 -2.70 6.92
N GLY A 5 -11.24 -2.56 5.60
CA GLY A 5 -10.26 -2.08 4.64
C GLY A 5 -9.71 -3.18 3.75
N ALA A 6 -9.95 -3.06 2.45
CA ALA A 6 -9.49 -3.98 1.40
C ALA A 6 -8.17 -3.54 0.74
N GLY A 7 -7.30 -2.88 1.50
CA GLY A 7 -5.91 -2.65 1.11
C GLY A 7 -5.04 -3.90 1.30
N PRO A 8 -3.72 -3.83 1.04
CA PRO A 8 -2.83 -4.99 1.14
C PRO A 8 -2.96 -5.76 2.46
N ALA A 9 -3.03 -5.07 3.60
CA ALA A 9 -3.17 -5.72 4.90
C ALA A 9 -4.49 -6.53 5.02
N GLY A 10 -5.61 -5.95 4.59
CA GLY A 10 -6.91 -6.66 4.64
C GLY A 10 -6.96 -7.83 3.67
N ILE A 11 -6.40 -7.68 2.47
CA ILE A 11 -6.32 -8.75 1.47
C ILE A 11 -5.49 -9.92 2.01
N MET A 12 -4.27 -9.67 2.51
CA MET A 12 -3.40 -10.73 3.04
C MET A 12 -4.03 -11.39 4.27
N THR A 13 -4.67 -10.61 5.15
CA THR A 13 -5.43 -11.17 6.28
C THR A 13 -6.55 -12.10 5.79
N SER A 14 -7.27 -11.71 4.74
CA SER A 14 -8.33 -12.53 4.15
C SER A 14 -7.79 -13.85 3.60
N TYR A 15 -6.67 -13.80 2.86
CA TYR A 15 -6.00 -14.99 2.34
C TYR A 15 -5.59 -15.94 3.46
N GLU A 16 -4.90 -15.43 4.48
CA GLU A 16 -4.45 -16.24 5.60
C GLU A 16 -5.60 -16.90 6.36
N LEU A 17 -6.70 -16.18 6.57
CA LEU A 17 -7.84 -16.72 7.30
C LEU A 17 -8.53 -17.85 6.53
N TYR A 18 -8.81 -17.68 5.23
CA TYR A 18 -9.48 -18.74 4.48
C TYR A 18 -8.58 -19.94 4.21
N LEU A 19 -7.26 -19.73 3.98
CA LEU A 19 -6.31 -20.82 3.77
C LEU A 19 -6.12 -21.67 5.01
N LYS A 20 -6.05 -21.04 6.18
CA LYS A 20 -5.85 -21.75 7.46
C LYS A 20 -7.14 -22.34 8.05
N ASN A 21 -8.28 -21.74 7.77
CA ASN A 21 -9.57 -22.20 8.26
C ASN A 21 -10.68 -21.87 7.25
N PRO A 22 -10.91 -22.74 6.26
CA PRO A 22 -11.92 -22.52 5.21
C PRO A 22 -13.36 -22.41 5.72
N ASP A 23 -13.66 -22.94 6.90
CA ASP A 23 -14.99 -22.88 7.51
C ASP A 23 -15.24 -21.56 8.24
N LEU A 24 -14.24 -20.71 8.36
CA LEU A 24 -14.36 -19.45 9.06
C LEU A 24 -15.16 -18.45 8.21
N LYS A 25 -16.22 -17.92 8.78
CA LYS A 25 -16.98 -16.82 8.14
C LYS A 25 -16.18 -15.53 8.22
N VAL A 26 -15.73 -15.05 7.07
CA VAL A 26 -14.97 -13.80 6.92
C VAL A 26 -15.76 -12.82 6.07
N LEU A 27 -15.89 -11.59 6.54
CA LEU A 27 -16.44 -10.46 5.79
C LEU A 27 -15.36 -9.38 5.63
N LEU A 28 -14.98 -9.11 4.40
CA LEU A 28 -14.09 -7.99 4.03
C LEU A 28 -14.92 -6.77 3.62
N VAL A 29 -14.76 -5.65 4.33
CA VAL A 29 -15.56 -4.43 4.10
C VAL A 29 -14.64 -3.30 3.66
N ASP A 30 -15.01 -2.57 2.59
CA ASP A 30 -14.31 -1.36 2.17
C ASP A 30 -15.29 -0.27 1.72
N LYS A 31 -14.98 0.99 2.06
CA LYS A 31 -15.77 2.16 1.64
C LYS A 31 -15.67 2.46 0.15
N GLY A 32 -14.61 2.00 -0.52
CA GLY A 32 -14.37 2.18 -1.95
C GLY A 32 -15.00 1.08 -2.79
N HIS A 33 -14.62 1.07 -4.05
CA HIS A 33 -15.12 0.10 -5.02
C HIS A 33 -14.26 -1.17 -5.05
N ASP A 34 -14.85 -2.27 -5.51
CA ASP A 34 -14.08 -3.41 -6.00
C ASP A 34 -13.17 -2.99 -7.17
N VAL A 35 -12.08 -3.71 -7.37
CA VAL A 35 -11.00 -3.36 -8.31
C VAL A 35 -11.50 -3.02 -9.71
N MET A 36 -12.45 -3.79 -10.25
CA MET A 36 -13.01 -3.60 -11.58
C MET A 36 -13.84 -2.32 -11.74
N TYR A 37 -14.31 -1.74 -10.64
CA TYR A 37 -15.17 -0.54 -10.63
C TYR A 37 -14.44 0.71 -10.13
N ARG A 38 -13.13 0.61 -9.92
CA ARG A 38 -12.31 1.73 -9.50
C ARG A 38 -11.90 2.57 -10.72
N HIS A 39 -12.57 3.69 -10.95
CA HIS A 39 -12.30 4.60 -12.06
C HIS A 39 -11.99 6.00 -11.54
N CYS A 40 -10.87 6.58 -11.99
CA CYS A 40 -10.52 7.96 -11.70
C CYS A 40 -10.81 8.82 -12.93
N PRO A 41 -11.73 9.79 -12.85
CA PRO A 41 -12.09 10.59 -14.01
C PRO A 41 -10.95 11.49 -14.54
N ILE A 42 -9.95 11.82 -13.71
CA ILE A 42 -8.73 12.51 -14.18
C ILE A 42 -7.88 11.55 -15.00
N LYS A 43 -7.61 10.34 -14.49
CA LYS A 43 -6.85 9.30 -15.19
C LYS A 43 -7.53 8.94 -16.51
N ASP A 44 -8.86 8.88 -16.50
CA ASP A 44 -9.68 8.61 -17.69
C ASP A 44 -9.80 9.83 -18.62
N LYS A 45 -9.12 10.95 -18.30
CA LYS A 45 -9.14 12.21 -19.07
C LYS A 45 -10.52 12.83 -19.28
N LYS A 46 -11.48 12.51 -18.41
CA LYS A 46 -12.85 13.05 -18.45
C LYS A 46 -12.95 14.44 -17.82
N ILE A 47 -12.11 14.73 -16.84
CA ILE A 47 -12.03 16.02 -16.14
C ILE A 47 -10.56 16.44 -15.95
N LYS A 48 -10.33 17.75 -15.77
CA LYS A 48 -8.98 18.32 -15.65
C LYS A 48 -8.50 18.45 -14.19
N SER A 49 -9.40 18.47 -13.22
CA SER A 49 -9.08 18.64 -11.79
C SER A 49 -9.91 17.70 -10.94
N CYS A 50 -9.39 17.36 -9.74
CA CYS A 50 -10.08 16.46 -8.84
C CYS A 50 -11.39 17.09 -8.31
N PRO A 51 -12.55 16.43 -8.46
CA PRO A 51 -13.83 16.98 -8.04
C PRO A 51 -13.96 17.12 -6.51
N GLN A 52 -13.14 16.39 -5.72
CA GLN A 52 -13.13 16.54 -4.26
C GLN A 52 -12.51 17.85 -3.77
N ILE A 53 -11.92 18.66 -4.67
CA ILE A 53 -11.37 19.99 -4.32
C ILE A 53 -12.47 21.01 -4.14
N LYS A 54 -13.67 20.78 -4.69
CA LYS A 54 -14.81 21.71 -4.62
C LYS A 54 -15.91 21.12 -3.73
N GLU A 55 -16.33 21.87 -2.74
CA GLU A 55 -17.31 21.44 -1.71
C GLU A 55 -18.66 20.95 -2.25
N HIS A 56 -18.99 21.17 -3.52
CA HIS A 56 -20.33 20.90 -4.07
C HIS A 56 -20.32 20.07 -5.37
N GLU A 57 -19.19 19.59 -5.84
CA GLU A 57 -19.16 18.70 -7.01
C GLU A 57 -19.20 17.22 -6.56
N PRO A 58 -19.96 16.37 -7.28
CA PRO A 58 -19.97 14.94 -7.01
C PRO A 58 -18.56 14.39 -7.27
N GLY A 59 -17.83 14.16 -6.19
CA GLY A 59 -16.52 13.53 -6.20
C GLY A 59 -16.60 12.05 -6.59
N CYS A 60 -15.49 11.36 -6.40
CA CYS A 60 -15.47 9.90 -6.49
C CYS A 60 -16.19 9.34 -5.26
N LEU A 61 -17.49 9.19 -5.36
CA LEU A 61 -18.31 8.64 -4.26
C LEU A 61 -18.29 7.11 -4.30
N PRO A 62 -18.25 6.45 -3.14
CA PRO A 62 -18.22 7.02 -1.79
C PRO A 62 -16.80 7.38 -1.32
N ALA A 63 -15.77 7.08 -2.10
CA ALA A 63 -14.37 7.34 -1.75
C ALA A 63 -13.50 7.52 -3.01
N CYS A 64 -12.30 8.08 -2.83
CA CYS A 64 -11.34 8.26 -3.92
C CYS A 64 -10.95 6.91 -4.53
N SER A 65 -11.20 6.73 -5.83
CA SER A 65 -10.89 5.48 -6.54
C SER A 65 -9.39 5.19 -6.66
N ILE A 66 -8.51 6.17 -6.43
CA ILE A 66 -7.06 5.95 -6.44
C ILE A 66 -6.58 5.36 -5.11
N THR A 67 -7.16 5.78 -3.99
CA THR A 67 -6.65 5.43 -2.65
C THR A 67 -7.47 4.37 -1.93
N SER A 68 -8.75 4.20 -2.28
CA SER A 68 -9.68 3.33 -1.56
C SER A 68 -10.31 2.28 -2.46
N GLY A 69 -10.75 1.19 -1.87
CA GLY A 69 -11.28 0.02 -2.55
C GLY A 69 -10.29 -1.15 -2.56
N PHE A 70 -10.64 -2.23 -3.26
CA PHE A 70 -9.79 -3.43 -3.33
C PHE A 70 -8.39 -3.11 -3.88
N GLY A 71 -7.37 -3.55 -3.18
CA GLY A 71 -5.95 -3.24 -3.45
C GLY A 71 -5.48 -1.92 -2.81
N GLY A 72 -6.37 -1.12 -2.21
CA GLY A 72 -6.02 0.15 -1.58
C GLY A 72 -5.28 1.10 -2.53
N ALA A 73 -4.37 1.92 -2.01
CA ALA A 73 -3.51 2.78 -2.83
C ALA A 73 -2.55 1.98 -3.73
N GLY A 74 -2.28 0.71 -3.40
CA GLY A 74 -1.40 -0.18 -4.16
C GLY A 74 -1.94 -0.58 -5.53
N ALA A 75 -3.26 -0.67 -5.73
CA ALA A 75 -3.84 -1.13 -6.99
C ALA A 75 -3.51 -0.24 -8.20
N TYR A 76 -3.33 1.05 -7.98
CA TYR A 76 -2.92 1.99 -9.03
C TYR A 76 -1.44 2.38 -8.96
N SER A 77 -0.65 1.63 -8.20
CA SER A 77 0.79 1.83 -8.17
C SER A 77 1.44 1.19 -9.39
N ASP A 78 2.73 1.45 -9.51
CA ASP A 78 3.64 0.85 -10.49
C ASP A 78 3.86 -0.67 -10.28
N GLY A 79 3.35 -1.24 -9.19
CA GLY A 79 3.49 -2.67 -8.90
C GLY A 79 4.93 -3.08 -8.67
N LYS A 80 5.65 -2.31 -7.88
CA LYS A 80 7.04 -2.56 -7.57
C LYS A 80 7.17 -3.24 -6.19
N PHE A 81 7.84 -4.40 -6.18
CA PHE A 81 8.15 -5.16 -4.99
C PHE A 81 9.65 -5.11 -4.71
N ASN A 82 10.02 -4.57 -3.56
CA ASN A 82 11.39 -4.64 -3.06
C ASN A 82 11.53 -5.90 -2.22
N ILE A 83 12.28 -6.89 -2.73
CA ILE A 83 12.52 -8.17 -2.07
C ILE A 83 13.76 -8.03 -1.20
N THR A 84 13.61 -7.45 -0.04
CA THR A 84 14.70 -7.17 0.91
C THR A 84 14.15 -6.74 2.26
N SER A 85 14.87 -7.07 3.33
CA SER A 85 14.64 -6.57 4.70
C SER A 85 15.38 -5.25 5.01
N GLU A 86 16.27 -4.78 4.12
CA GLU A 86 17.14 -3.61 4.34
C GLU A 86 16.39 -2.26 4.38
N PHE A 87 15.18 -2.21 3.83
CA PHE A 87 14.31 -1.02 3.85
C PHE A 87 12.85 -1.39 3.52
N GLY A 88 11.94 -0.51 3.87
CA GLY A 88 10.52 -0.66 3.54
C GLY A 88 9.59 -0.81 4.72
N GLY A 89 10.08 -0.69 5.94
CA GLY A 89 9.28 -0.75 7.15
C GLY A 89 10.12 -1.01 8.39
N TRP A 90 9.45 -1.31 9.49
CA TRP A 90 10.07 -1.59 10.78
C TRP A 90 9.69 -2.96 11.33
N LEU A 91 9.41 -3.93 10.46
CA LEU A 91 9.10 -5.30 10.87
C LEU A 91 10.27 -5.93 11.66
N THR A 92 11.50 -5.52 11.36
CA THR A 92 12.70 -5.95 12.10
C THR A 92 12.76 -5.46 13.54
N ASP A 93 11.88 -4.55 13.97
CA ASP A 93 11.72 -4.19 15.39
C ASP A 93 10.91 -5.24 16.16
N TYR A 94 10.21 -6.14 15.45
CA TYR A 94 9.30 -7.15 16.03
C TYR A 94 9.67 -8.59 15.66
N LEU A 95 10.30 -8.78 14.49
CA LEU A 95 10.70 -10.08 13.94
C LEU A 95 12.19 -10.05 13.62
N ASP A 96 12.84 -11.20 13.62
CA ASP A 96 14.21 -11.27 13.11
C ASP A 96 14.26 -11.13 11.56
N ASN A 97 15.47 -10.92 11.04
CA ASN A 97 15.63 -10.70 9.58
C ASN A 97 15.19 -11.90 8.75
N GLN A 98 15.37 -13.12 9.26
CA GLN A 98 14.96 -14.32 8.55
C GLN A 98 13.44 -14.41 8.46
N GLU A 99 12.75 -14.18 9.58
CA GLU A 99 11.28 -14.16 9.63
C GLU A 99 10.70 -13.08 8.69
N VAL A 100 11.33 -11.89 8.65
CA VAL A 100 10.91 -10.82 7.73
C VAL A 100 11.10 -11.23 6.27
N GLU A 101 12.22 -11.88 5.93
CA GLU A 101 12.48 -12.36 4.56
C GLU A 101 11.52 -13.48 4.17
N GLU A 102 11.18 -14.40 5.07
CA GLU A 102 10.18 -15.44 4.85
C GLU A 102 8.78 -14.83 4.55
N VAL A 103 8.37 -13.80 5.30
CA VAL A 103 7.11 -13.09 5.05
C VAL A 103 7.13 -12.37 3.70
N ILE A 104 8.25 -11.70 3.36
CA ILE A 104 8.42 -11.04 2.06
C ILE A 104 8.32 -12.06 0.92
N GLN A 105 8.99 -13.20 1.06
CA GLN A 105 8.95 -14.27 0.07
C GLN A 105 7.53 -14.83 -0.08
N TYR A 106 6.83 -15.08 1.02
CA TYR A 106 5.45 -15.56 1.00
C TYR A 106 4.53 -14.60 0.23
N VAL A 107 4.64 -13.30 0.46
CA VAL A 107 3.86 -12.30 -0.29
C VAL A 107 4.24 -12.32 -1.78
N ASP A 108 5.52 -12.42 -2.11
CA ASP A 108 6.00 -12.48 -3.49
C ASP A 108 5.47 -13.74 -4.20
N GLU A 109 5.48 -14.90 -3.55
CA GLU A 109 4.94 -16.16 -4.06
C GLU A 109 3.43 -16.07 -4.33
N LEU A 110 2.67 -15.37 -3.48
CA LEU A 110 1.25 -15.15 -3.69
C LEU A 110 1.00 -14.34 -4.97
N TYR A 111 1.81 -13.31 -5.24
CA TYR A 111 1.72 -12.56 -6.49
C TYR A 111 2.15 -13.39 -7.71
N LEU A 112 3.18 -14.23 -7.58
CA LEU A 112 3.59 -15.18 -8.62
C LEU A 112 2.48 -16.19 -8.95
N LYS A 113 1.78 -16.71 -7.94
CA LYS A 113 0.61 -17.57 -8.12
C LYS A 113 -0.47 -16.91 -8.98
N HIS A 114 -0.64 -15.59 -8.87
CA HIS A 114 -1.59 -14.80 -9.66
C HIS A 114 -0.99 -14.23 -10.95
N GLY A 115 0.14 -14.79 -11.40
CA GLY A 115 0.72 -14.52 -12.71
C GLY A 115 1.63 -13.31 -12.77
N ALA A 116 2.21 -12.88 -11.64
CA ALA A 116 3.29 -11.90 -11.67
C ALA A 116 4.49 -12.44 -12.45
N THR A 117 5.25 -11.55 -13.09
CA THR A 117 6.47 -11.94 -13.80
C THR A 117 7.50 -12.56 -12.85
N HIS A 118 8.22 -13.57 -13.30
CA HIS A 118 9.36 -14.14 -12.57
C HIS A 118 10.62 -13.28 -12.68
N GLU A 119 10.63 -12.28 -13.55
CA GLU A 119 11.77 -11.40 -13.72
C GLU A 119 11.99 -10.53 -12.48
N ILE A 120 13.22 -10.53 -11.99
CA ILE A 120 13.68 -9.67 -10.88
C ILE A 120 15.02 -9.05 -11.29
N THR A 121 15.27 -7.83 -10.83
CA THR A 121 16.58 -7.20 -11.01
C THR A 121 17.63 -7.91 -10.17
N ASP A 122 18.78 -8.22 -10.78
CA ASP A 122 19.94 -8.74 -10.06
C ASP A 122 20.79 -7.57 -9.52
N PRO A 123 20.87 -7.38 -8.19
CA PRO A 123 21.62 -6.28 -7.59
C PRO A 123 23.12 -6.54 -7.52
N THR A 124 23.64 -7.62 -8.11
CA THR A 124 25.03 -8.08 -7.99
C THR A 124 25.88 -7.89 -9.24
N THR A 125 25.31 -7.36 -10.32
CA THR A 125 26.05 -7.16 -11.60
C THR A 125 27.25 -6.24 -11.45
N ASP A 126 28.24 -6.38 -12.32
CA ASP A 126 29.44 -5.54 -12.30
C ASP A 126 29.12 -4.06 -12.56
N LYS A 127 28.07 -3.79 -13.34
CA LYS A 127 27.59 -2.43 -13.57
C LYS A 127 27.06 -1.79 -12.28
N ILE A 128 26.33 -2.54 -11.48
CA ILE A 128 25.84 -2.06 -10.17
C ILE A 128 26.99 -1.85 -9.19
N LYS A 129 27.98 -2.74 -9.19
CA LYS A 129 29.20 -2.54 -8.39
C LYS A 129 29.97 -1.26 -8.79
N ASP A 130 30.00 -0.93 -10.09
CA ASP A 130 30.60 0.32 -10.56
C ASP A 130 29.79 1.55 -10.10
N ILE A 131 28.46 1.52 -10.22
CA ILE A 131 27.57 2.58 -9.71
C ILE A 131 27.78 2.76 -8.20
N GLU A 132 27.85 1.69 -7.43
CA GLU A 132 28.10 1.74 -5.99
C GLU A 132 29.45 2.37 -5.66
N ARG A 133 30.50 1.94 -6.35
CA ARG A 133 31.85 2.49 -6.15
C ARG A 133 31.90 4.00 -6.43
N ARG A 134 31.26 4.46 -7.50
CA ARG A 134 31.16 5.89 -7.82
C ARG A 134 30.32 6.63 -6.78
N GLY A 135 29.26 6.01 -6.27
CA GLY A 135 28.46 6.54 -5.17
C GLY A 135 29.32 6.73 -3.91
N TYR A 136 30.07 5.72 -3.51
CA TYR A 136 30.96 5.79 -2.36
C TYR A 136 31.99 6.93 -2.47
N ALA A 137 32.52 7.18 -3.66
CA ALA A 137 33.49 8.25 -3.89
C ALA A 137 32.95 9.66 -3.55
N VAL A 138 31.61 9.81 -3.52
CA VAL A 138 30.92 11.07 -3.18
C VAL A 138 30.09 10.96 -1.89
N GLY A 139 30.33 9.94 -1.07
CA GLY A 139 29.67 9.75 0.22
C GLY A 139 28.27 9.14 0.16
N LEU A 140 27.87 8.57 -0.98
CA LEU A 140 26.59 7.89 -1.14
C LEU A 140 26.76 6.37 -0.94
N LYS A 141 25.98 5.78 -0.03
CA LYS A 141 25.90 4.35 0.17
C LYS A 141 24.70 3.80 -0.61
N LEU A 142 24.94 2.88 -1.55
CA LEU A 142 23.87 2.15 -2.24
C LEU A 142 23.28 1.08 -1.32
N LEU A 143 21.97 1.03 -1.20
CA LEU A 143 21.23 -0.10 -0.64
C LEU A 143 20.79 -1.00 -1.79
N ARG A 144 21.29 -2.22 -1.80
CA ARG A 144 20.99 -3.18 -2.87
C ARG A 144 19.70 -3.94 -2.54
N ALA A 145 18.84 -4.08 -3.52
CA ALA A 145 17.64 -4.91 -3.40
C ALA A 145 17.37 -5.64 -4.72
N LYS A 146 16.80 -6.83 -4.61
CA LYS A 146 16.08 -7.44 -5.71
C LYS A 146 14.75 -6.70 -5.87
N VAL A 147 14.37 -6.36 -7.09
CA VAL A 147 13.13 -5.66 -7.39
C VAL A 147 12.37 -6.44 -8.44
N ARG A 148 11.11 -6.79 -8.13
CA ARG A 148 10.13 -7.24 -9.11
C ARG A 148 9.27 -6.05 -9.52
N HIS A 149 9.17 -5.80 -10.81
CA HIS A 149 8.39 -4.70 -11.36
C HIS A 149 7.31 -5.25 -12.29
N LEU A 150 6.05 -4.95 -11.99
CA LEU A 150 4.90 -5.44 -12.76
C LEU A 150 4.45 -4.41 -13.80
N GLY A 151 4.50 -3.13 -13.46
CA GLY A 151 3.78 -2.08 -14.16
C GLY A 151 2.31 -1.99 -13.73
N THR A 152 1.69 -0.85 -13.97
CA THR A 152 0.34 -0.55 -13.47
C THR A 152 -0.73 -1.50 -14.02
N GLU A 153 -0.63 -1.88 -15.29
CA GLU A 153 -1.65 -2.74 -15.94
C GLU A 153 -1.60 -4.17 -15.39
N GLU A 154 -0.42 -4.77 -15.30
CA GLU A 154 -0.26 -6.12 -14.75
C GLU A 154 -0.60 -6.15 -13.26
N ASN A 155 -0.22 -5.13 -12.51
CA ASN A 155 -0.61 -5.03 -11.12
C ASN A 155 -2.14 -5.02 -10.94
N LEU A 156 -2.85 -4.28 -11.80
CA LEU A 156 -4.31 -4.23 -11.77
C LEU A 156 -4.94 -5.58 -12.17
N ARG A 157 -4.36 -6.28 -13.17
CA ARG A 157 -4.79 -7.63 -13.56
C ARG A 157 -4.64 -8.60 -12.40
N ILE A 158 -3.49 -8.64 -11.75
CA ILE A 158 -3.22 -9.51 -10.61
C ILE A 158 -4.19 -9.20 -9.45
N MET A 159 -4.42 -7.92 -9.13
CA MET A 159 -5.40 -7.54 -8.12
C MET A 159 -6.81 -8.02 -8.48
N THR A 160 -7.15 -8.05 -9.76
CA THR A 160 -8.44 -8.57 -10.24
C THR A 160 -8.55 -10.07 -10.01
N GLU A 161 -7.53 -10.84 -10.35
CA GLU A 161 -7.48 -12.28 -10.09
C GLU A 161 -7.57 -12.59 -8.59
N MET A 162 -6.82 -11.85 -7.77
CA MET A 162 -6.88 -11.98 -6.31
C MET A 162 -8.28 -11.66 -5.77
N SER A 163 -8.95 -10.62 -6.28
CA SER A 163 -10.33 -10.31 -5.89
C SER A 163 -11.29 -11.42 -6.26
N ASN A 164 -11.15 -11.99 -7.46
CA ASN A 164 -12.00 -13.08 -7.92
C ASN A 164 -11.82 -14.35 -7.08
N GLU A 165 -10.58 -14.74 -6.78
CA GLU A 165 -10.32 -15.89 -5.91
C GLU A 165 -10.93 -15.66 -4.51
N LEU A 166 -10.71 -14.49 -3.89
CA LEU A 166 -11.25 -14.23 -2.57
C LEU A 166 -12.78 -14.26 -2.53
N LYS A 167 -13.48 -13.80 -3.57
CA LYS A 167 -14.96 -13.86 -3.66
C LYS A 167 -15.53 -15.27 -3.61
N GLU A 168 -14.75 -16.28 -3.99
CA GLU A 168 -15.16 -17.67 -3.90
C GLU A 168 -15.10 -18.23 -2.47
N HIS A 169 -14.35 -17.56 -1.58
CA HIS A 169 -14.04 -18.06 -0.25
C HIS A 169 -14.55 -17.22 0.91
N ILE A 170 -14.76 -15.91 0.69
CA ILE A 170 -15.19 -14.98 1.73
C ILE A 170 -16.28 -14.02 1.23
N ASP A 171 -17.04 -13.46 2.15
CA ASP A 171 -17.97 -12.38 1.84
C ASP A 171 -17.21 -11.06 1.68
N MET A 172 -17.59 -10.26 0.66
CA MET A 172 -16.96 -8.97 0.40
C MET A 172 -18.03 -7.89 0.21
N ALA A 173 -17.93 -6.79 0.94
CA ALA A 173 -18.84 -5.64 0.86
C ALA A 173 -18.08 -4.37 0.50
N PHE A 174 -18.24 -3.92 -0.73
CA PHE A 174 -17.71 -2.65 -1.24
C PHE A 174 -18.71 -1.51 -1.16
N LYS A 175 -18.25 -0.26 -1.26
CA LYS A 175 -19.07 0.95 -1.07
C LYS A 175 -19.73 0.97 0.31
N THR A 176 -19.11 0.31 1.28
CA THR A 176 -19.63 0.08 2.61
C THR A 176 -18.68 0.71 3.62
N ALA A 177 -19.05 1.88 4.10
CA ALA A 177 -18.26 2.59 5.07
C ALA A 177 -18.62 2.19 6.51
N VAL A 178 -17.61 1.86 7.29
CA VAL A 178 -17.75 1.57 8.72
C VAL A 178 -17.67 2.87 9.50
N LYS A 179 -18.68 3.11 10.32
CA LYS A 179 -18.80 4.28 11.20
C LYS A 179 -18.02 4.08 12.49
N ASP A 180 -18.22 2.94 13.15
CA ASP A 180 -17.63 2.65 14.46
C ASP A 180 -17.56 1.12 14.70
N ILE A 181 -16.90 0.73 15.78
CA ILE A 181 -16.88 -0.65 16.30
C ILE A 181 -17.84 -0.77 17.49
N ILE A 182 -18.42 -1.95 17.65
CA ILE A 182 -19.26 -2.28 18.80
C ILE A 182 -18.40 -2.94 19.85
N VAL A 183 -18.31 -2.34 21.03
CA VAL A 183 -17.57 -2.88 22.17
C VAL A 183 -18.50 -2.95 23.37
N GLU A 184 -18.64 -4.14 23.97
CA GLU A 184 -19.42 -4.39 25.17
C GLU A 184 -18.57 -5.20 26.15
N ASN A 185 -18.57 -4.80 27.42
CA ASN A 185 -17.80 -5.47 28.47
C ASN A 185 -16.33 -5.70 28.09
N ASN A 186 -15.71 -4.67 27.50
CA ASN A 186 -14.32 -4.69 27.06
C ASN A 186 -13.99 -5.75 25.96
N ARG A 187 -15.00 -6.17 25.20
CA ARG A 187 -14.87 -7.10 24.08
C ARG A 187 -15.55 -6.53 22.84
N VAL A 188 -14.88 -6.68 21.70
CA VAL A 188 -15.46 -6.34 20.41
C VAL A 188 -16.63 -7.30 20.11
N GLN A 189 -17.74 -6.75 19.59
CA GLN A 189 -18.95 -7.47 19.24
C GLN A 189 -19.32 -7.29 17.76
N GLY A 190 -18.63 -6.45 17.03
CA GLY A 190 -18.91 -6.18 15.62
C GLY A 190 -18.59 -4.76 15.20
N ILE A 191 -19.28 -4.32 14.15
CA ILE A 191 -19.13 -2.97 13.57
C ILE A 191 -20.50 -2.31 13.38
N VAL A 192 -20.51 -0.98 13.31
CA VAL A 192 -21.64 -0.16 12.90
C VAL A 192 -21.30 0.48 11.55
N LEU A 193 -22.15 0.34 10.56
CA LEU A 193 -22.03 1.00 9.27
C LEU A 193 -22.53 2.44 9.32
N GLU A 194 -22.12 3.27 8.34
CA GLU A 194 -22.58 4.67 8.23
C GLU A 194 -24.12 4.78 8.07
N ASN A 195 -24.79 3.78 7.52
CA ASN A 195 -26.24 3.71 7.41
C ASN A 195 -26.94 3.32 8.73
N GLY A 196 -26.19 3.03 9.80
CA GLY A 196 -26.69 2.62 11.10
C GLY A 196 -26.89 1.10 11.27
N GLU A 197 -26.64 0.31 10.26
CA GLU A 197 -26.70 -1.15 10.34
C GLU A 197 -25.57 -1.69 11.23
N GLU A 198 -25.90 -2.67 12.09
CA GLU A 198 -24.94 -3.37 12.92
C GLU A 198 -24.63 -4.75 12.35
N ILE A 199 -23.35 -5.08 12.24
CA ILE A 199 -22.90 -6.42 11.84
C ILE A 199 -22.10 -7.02 12.99
N LYS A 200 -22.59 -8.12 13.55
CA LYS A 200 -21.95 -8.78 14.70
C LYS A 200 -20.81 -9.70 14.27
N ALA A 201 -19.72 -9.68 15.04
CA ALA A 201 -18.56 -10.55 14.85
C ALA A 201 -17.77 -10.69 16.16
N SER A 202 -17.16 -11.85 16.35
CA SER A 202 -16.28 -12.11 17.51
C SER A 202 -14.91 -11.43 17.38
N TYR A 203 -14.48 -11.13 16.15
CA TYR A 203 -13.21 -10.49 15.86
C TYR A 203 -13.37 -9.43 14.78
N VAL A 204 -12.73 -8.30 14.96
CA VAL A 204 -12.66 -7.20 13.98
C VAL A 204 -11.21 -6.82 13.76
N VAL A 205 -10.76 -6.90 12.50
CA VAL A 205 -9.44 -6.47 12.07
C VAL A 205 -9.58 -5.10 11.42
N LEU A 206 -8.85 -4.11 11.90
CA LEU A 206 -8.87 -2.74 11.39
C LEU A 206 -7.63 -2.50 10.50
N ALA A 207 -7.85 -2.45 9.19
CA ALA A 207 -6.80 -2.24 8.18
C ALA A 207 -7.13 -1.07 7.22
N PRO A 208 -7.54 0.11 7.72
CA PRO A 208 -8.12 1.18 6.90
C PRO A 208 -7.08 1.98 6.09
N GLY A 209 -5.80 1.71 6.24
CA GLY A 209 -4.72 2.43 5.57
C GLY A 209 -4.65 3.91 5.92
N ARG A 210 -3.90 4.68 5.12
CA ARG A 210 -3.73 6.13 5.34
C ARG A 210 -5.02 6.92 5.18
N ASP A 211 -5.84 6.55 4.21
CA ASP A 211 -7.10 7.23 3.93
C ASP A 211 -8.12 7.09 5.07
N GLY A 212 -8.04 6.01 5.85
CA GLY A 212 -8.86 5.80 7.03
C GLY A 212 -8.22 6.21 8.36
N SER A 213 -7.04 6.81 8.36
CA SER A 213 -6.28 7.11 9.58
C SER A 213 -7.01 8.06 10.55
N THR A 214 -7.67 9.09 10.04
CA THR A 214 -8.47 10.04 10.85
C THR A 214 -9.65 9.33 11.50
N TRP A 215 -10.35 8.49 10.74
CA TRP A 215 -11.45 7.66 11.24
C TRP A 215 -10.95 6.70 12.32
N LEU A 216 -9.88 5.96 12.06
CA LEU A 216 -9.29 5.01 13.01
C LEU A 216 -8.87 5.70 14.30
N THR A 217 -8.22 6.87 14.20
CA THR A 217 -7.84 7.68 15.36
C THR A 217 -9.04 8.02 16.23
N LYS A 218 -10.16 8.42 15.62
CA LYS A 218 -11.41 8.72 16.34
C LYS A 218 -11.97 7.48 17.01
N VAL A 219 -12.09 6.36 16.29
CA VAL A 219 -12.61 5.09 16.82
C VAL A 219 -11.79 4.64 18.03
N LEU A 220 -10.46 4.60 17.92
CA LEU A 220 -9.59 4.12 19.00
C LEU A 220 -9.63 5.06 20.23
N LYS A 221 -9.66 6.39 20.03
CA LYS A 221 -9.82 7.35 21.12
C LYS A 221 -11.15 7.20 21.85
N ASN A 222 -12.23 6.93 21.12
CA ASN A 222 -13.55 6.69 21.71
C ASN A 222 -13.56 5.43 22.60
N GLN A 223 -12.67 4.48 22.32
CA GLN A 223 -12.48 3.29 23.16
C GLN A 223 -11.46 3.49 24.30
N GLY A 224 -10.98 4.71 24.50
CA GLY A 224 -10.04 5.04 25.59
C GLY A 224 -8.62 4.55 25.35
N LEU A 225 -8.23 4.26 24.09
CA LEU A 225 -6.87 3.82 23.76
C LEU A 225 -5.95 5.02 23.58
N ASP A 226 -4.76 4.94 24.17
CA ASP A 226 -3.69 5.92 23.99
C ASP A 226 -3.07 5.75 22.60
N LEU A 227 -2.88 6.87 21.91
CA LEU A 227 -2.27 6.91 20.58
C LEU A 227 -1.04 7.80 20.61
N TYR A 228 0.02 7.33 19.99
CA TYR A 228 1.29 8.04 19.85
C TYR A 228 1.57 8.33 18.38
N ASN A 229 2.17 9.47 18.11
CA ASN A 229 2.62 9.81 16.76
C ASN A 229 3.87 9.01 16.42
N ASN A 230 3.84 8.39 15.25
CA ASN A 230 5.04 7.81 14.66
C ASN A 230 5.90 8.90 14.01
N GLN A 231 7.18 8.60 13.84
CA GLN A 231 8.07 9.42 13.00
C GLN A 231 7.58 9.41 11.56
N VAL A 232 7.89 10.47 10.83
CA VAL A 232 7.58 10.62 9.41
C VAL A 232 8.83 10.99 8.63
N ASP A 233 8.92 10.51 7.40
CA ASP A 233 9.92 10.97 6.45
C ASP A 233 9.43 12.25 5.77
N ILE A 234 10.24 13.30 5.83
CA ILE A 234 9.99 14.57 5.13
C ILE A 234 10.98 14.64 3.98
N GLY A 235 10.50 14.98 2.79
CA GLY A 235 11.35 15.09 1.61
C GLY A 235 10.73 15.92 0.51
N VAL A 236 11.47 16.05 -0.58
CA VAL A 236 11.04 16.75 -1.79
C VAL A 236 10.93 15.76 -2.94
N ARG A 237 9.96 15.97 -3.82
CA ARG A 237 9.92 15.30 -5.12
C ARG A 237 10.68 16.13 -6.13
N VAL A 238 11.50 15.46 -6.92
CA VAL A 238 12.35 16.10 -7.94
C VAL A 238 12.02 15.48 -9.28
N GLU A 239 11.67 16.30 -10.25
CA GLU A 239 11.62 15.91 -11.66
C GLU A 239 12.94 16.29 -12.33
N THR A 240 13.47 15.40 -13.13
CA THR A 240 14.65 15.64 -13.94
C THR A 240 14.52 14.99 -15.30
N ASN A 241 15.37 15.36 -16.24
CA ASN A 241 15.39 14.71 -17.54
C ASN A 241 15.79 13.23 -17.38
N ASN A 242 15.08 12.34 -18.09
CA ASN A 242 15.32 10.89 -18.03
C ASN A 242 16.79 10.51 -18.24
N ILE A 243 17.52 11.22 -19.11
CA ILE A 243 18.93 10.94 -19.40
C ILE A 243 19.82 11.01 -18.16
N VAL A 244 19.46 11.84 -17.17
CA VAL A 244 20.23 12.00 -15.92
C VAL A 244 20.17 10.73 -15.07
N MET A 245 19.02 10.05 -15.09
CA MET A 245 18.78 8.85 -14.28
C MET A 245 18.87 7.54 -15.09
N ASP A 246 19.13 7.64 -16.40
CA ASP A 246 19.04 6.50 -17.33
C ASP A 246 19.91 5.31 -16.91
N GLU A 247 21.16 5.58 -16.53
CA GLU A 247 22.09 4.54 -16.09
C GLU A 247 21.62 3.84 -14.82
N ILE A 248 21.10 4.59 -13.85
CA ILE A 248 20.58 4.05 -12.58
C ILE A 248 19.30 3.27 -12.85
N ASN A 249 18.36 3.85 -13.58
CA ASN A 249 17.06 3.23 -13.87
C ASN A 249 17.18 1.92 -14.66
N LYS A 250 18.10 1.86 -15.63
CA LYS A 250 18.33 0.65 -16.45
C LYS A 250 18.96 -0.51 -15.67
N ASN A 251 19.76 -0.22 -14.65
CA ASN A 251 20.51 -1.26 -13.93
C ASN A 251 19.87 -1.62 -12.58
N LEU A 252 19.25 -0.66 -11.90
CA LEU A 252 18.69 -0.83 -10.56
C LEU A 252 17.16 -0.65 -10.52
N TYR A 253 16.53 -0.19 -11.63
CA TYR A 253 15.18 0.34 -11.66
C TYR A 253 15.00 1.49 -10.66
N GLU A 254 15.37 1.30 -9.42
CA GLU A 254 15.32 2.28 -8.34
C GLU A 254 16.65 2.32 -7.56
N GLY A 255 17.39 3.40 -7.71
CA GLY A 255 18.63 3.60 -6.95
C GLY A 255 18.35 4.10 -5.53
N LYS A 256 18.45 3.22 -4.55
CA LYS A 256 18.34 3.57 -3.12
C LYS A 256 19.71 3.98 -2.58
N PHE A 257 19.95 5.28 -2.54
CA PHE A 257 21.19 5.83 -1.97
C PHE A 257 20.93 6.48 -0.63
N VAL A 258 21.85 6.29 0.30
CA VAL A 258 21.88 6.92 1.60
C VAL A 258 23.05 7.88 1.68
N TYR A 259 22.82 9.08 2.16
CA TYR A 259 23.81 10.10 2.44
C TYR A 259 23.72 10.56 3.89
N ASN A 260 24.84 10.60 4.58
CA ASN A 260 24.92 11.16 5.92
C ASN A 260 25.36 12.62 5.81
N ALA A 261 24.42 13.54 6.01
CA ALA A 261 24.72 14.97 5.94
C ALA A 261 25.62 15.41 7.10
N SER A 262 26.42 16.47 6.87
CA SER A 262 27.35 17.02 7.87
C SER A 262 26.67 17.48 9.18
N VAL A 263 25.39 17.76 9.12
CA VAL A 263 24.55 18.13 10.28
C VAL A 263 24.04 16.91 11.07
N GLY A 264 24.47 15.69 10.74
CA GLY A 264 24.06 14.45 11.41
C GLY A 264 22.75 13.84 10.90
N THR A 265 22.07 14.47 9.96
CA THR A 265 20.82 13.95 9.39
C THR A 265 21.12 12.94 8.29
N LYS A 266 20.43 11.81 8.34
CA LYS A 266 20.47 10.79 7.29
C LYS A 266 19.45 11.12 6.21
N VAL A 267 19.92 11.26 4.97
CA VAL A 267 19.06 11.50 3.79
C VAL A 267 19.09 10.27 2.90
N ARG A 268 17.95 9.90 2.37
CA ARG A 268 17.82 8.74 1.49
C ARG A 268 17.02 9.09 0.24
N THR A 269 17.45 8.61 -0.93
CA THR A 269 16.58 8.60 -2.10
C THR A 269 15.38 7.69 -1.83
N PHE A 270 14.20 8.12 -2.26
CA PHE A 270 12.97 7.37 -2.06
C PHE A 270 12.54 6.68 -3.36
N CYS A 271 11.26 6.70 -3.71
CA CYS A 271 10.80 6.06 -4.95
C CYS A 271 11.32 6.79 -6.18
N SER A 272 11.87 6.03 -7.13
CA SER A 272 12.06 6.47 -8.51
C SER A 272 10.87 6.06 -9.35
N ASN A 273 10.45 6.91 -10.26
CA ASN A 273 9.41 6.62 -11.23
C ASN A 273 9.88 7.03 -12.63
N PRO A 274 10.57 6.12 -13.34
CA PRO A 274 11.11 6.42 -14.67
C PRO A 274 10.02 6.91 -15.62
N SER A 275 10.26 8.04 -16.29
CA SER A 275 9.29 8.71 -17.19
C SER A 275 7.98 9.16 -16.50
N GLY A 276 7.94 9.17 -15.19
CA GLY A 276 6.80 9.66 -14.41
C GLY A 276 6.80 11.18 -14.25
N HIS A 277 5.67 11.69 -13.76
CA HIS A 277 5.50 13.09 -13.38
C HIS A 277 5.03 13.20 -11.95
N VAL A 278 5.35 14.31 -11.29
CA VAL A 278 4.80 14.61 -9.97
C VAL A 278 3.29 14.83 -10.11
N VAL A 279 2.52 14.09 -9.34
CA VAL A 279 1.06 14.21 -9.30
C VAL A 279 0.61 14.58 -7.89
N VAL A 280 -0.53 15.25 -7.82
CA VAL A 280 -1.16 15.65 -6.56
C VAL A 280 -2.16 14.56 -6.17
N GLU A 281 -2.08 14.10 -4.93
CA GLU A 281 -3.08 13.21 -4.32
C GLU A 281 -3.96 14.02 -3.37
N ASN A 282 -5.25 13.69 -3.34
CA ASN A 282 -6.17 14.28 -2.38
C ASN A 282 -6.53 13.27 -1.29
N HIS A 283 -6.23 13.62 -0.05
CA HIS A 283 -6.64 12.87 1.13
C HIS A 283 -7.60 13.72 1.96
N SER A 284 -8.89 13.38 1.94
CA SER A 284 -9.93 14.04 2.76
C SER A 284 -9.95 15.58 2.63
N GLY A 285 -9.76 16.09 1.41
CA GLY A 285 -9.74 17.54 1.16
C GLY A 285 -8.40 18.24 1.39
N THR A 286 -7.36 17.50 1.82
CA THR A 286 -5.99 18.01 1.94
C THR A 286 -5.17 17.56 0.73
N MET A 287 -4.57 18.50 0.00
CA MET A 287 -3.66 18.23 -1.12
C MET A 287 -2.22 18.16 -0.65
#